data_726874a57d318aaeda16009978516f08
#
_entry.id   726874a57d318aaeda16009978516f08
#
_cell.length_a   1.000
_cell.length_b   1.000
_cell.length_c   1.000
_cell.angle_alpha   90.00
_cell.angle_beta   90.00
_cell.angle_gamma   90.00
#
_symmetry.space_group_name_H-M   'P 1'
#
loop_
_entity.id
_entity.type
_entity.pdbx_description
1 polymer ?
#
loop_
_entity_poly.entity_id
_entity_poly.type
_entity_poly.pdbx_seq_one_letter_code
_entity_poly.pdbx_strand_id
1 'polypeptide(L)'
;MSPHILIVEDHQGVRQSLREWLELSFPGYQLMEATSGEEAVTMAQSMSPSLVIMDIGLPGMTGIEATQGIKAAAPATLVVMLTIYDDEAHRTDAVAAGVSAYVPKRKVQTELLPVLTRLLAEGRQEP
;
A
#
# COMPACT_ATOMS: atom_id res chain seq x y z
N MET A 1 3.33 10.97 -17.60
CA MET A 1 2.79 10.99 -16.24
C MET A 1 3.69 10.20 -15.31
N SER A 2 4.00 10.77 -14.17
CA SER A 2 4.78 10.04 -13.16
C SER A 2 3.90 9.02 -12.46
N PRO A 3 4.38 7.79 -12.29
CA PRO A 3 3.63 6.81 -11.51
C PRO A 3 3.59 7.22 -10.03
N HIS A 4 2.53 6.82 -9.34
CA HIS A 4 2.30 7.19 -7.94
C HIS A 4 2.39 5.99 -7.02
N ILE A 5 2.96 6.22 -5.84
CA ILE A 5 2.85 5.31 -4.71
C ILE A 5 2.07 6.03 -3.63
N LEU A 6 1.01 5.41 -3.14
CA LEU A 6 0.15 5.96 -2.09
C LEU A 6 0.45 5.28 -0.78
N ILE A 7 0.76 6.07 0.25
CA ILE A 7 1.01 5.57 1.60
C ILE A 7 -0.22 5.87 2.44
N VAL A 8 -0.82 4.83 3.00
CA VAL A 8 -2.03 4.97 3.83
C VAL A 8 -1.70 4.57 5.26
N GLU A 9 -1.59 5.56 6.12
CA GLU A 9 -1.18 5.38 7.51
C GLU A 9 -1.71 6.56 8.32
N ASP A 10 -2.41 6.29 9.43
CA ASP A 10 -2.98 7.35 10.25
C ASP A 10 -1.97 7.98 11.20
N HIS A 11 -0.89 7.29 11.54
CA HIS A 11 0.14 7.81 12.44
C HIS A 11 1.13 8.67 11.65
N GLN A 12 1.15 9.97 11.94
CA GLN A 12 1.93 10.94 11.17
C GLN A 12 3.42 10.62 11.13
N GLY A 13 4.01 10.26 12.26
CA GLY A 13 5.44 9.95 12.31
C GLY A 13 5.83 8.74 11.48
N VAL A 14 5.01 7.69 11.53
CA VAL A 14 5.25 6.50 10.72
C VAL A 14 5.08 6.81 9.24
N ARG A 15 4.04 7.55 8.89
CA ARG A 15 3.77 7.93 7.49
C ARG A 15 4.91 8.76 6.93
N GLN A 16 5.40 9.73 7.69
CA GLN A 16 6.49 10.59 7.26
C GLN A 16 7.79 9.80 7.08
N SER A 17 8.09 8.90 7.99
CA SER A 17 9.29 8.05 7.91
C SER A 17 9.26 7.16 6.67
N LEU A 18 8.11 6.56 6.39
CA LEU A 18 7.94 5.75 5.19
C LEU A 18 8.13 6.60 3.93
N ARG A 19 7.54 7.79 3.91
CA ARG A 19 7.66 8.67 2.76
C ARG A 19 9.12 9.03 2.47
N GLU A 20 9.85 9.45 3.50
CA GLU A 20 11.25 9.83 3.32
C GLU A 20 12.09 8.66 2.80
N TRP A 21 11.87 7.48 3.36
CA TRP A 21 12.58 6.28 2.93
C TRP A 21 12.27 5.93 1.48
N LEU A 22 11.00 5.99 1.10
CA LEU A 22 10.59 5.65 -0.26
C LEU A 22 11.00 6.69 -1.28
N GLU A 23 11.05 7.97 -0.90
CA GLU A 23 11.56 9.02 -1.79
C GLU A 23 13.01 8.72 -2.22
N LEU A 24 13.81 8.25 -1.28
CA LEU A 24 15.20 7.90 -1.57
C LEU A 24 15.30 6.62 -2.41
N SER A 25 14.41 5.67 -2.17
CA SER A 25 14.48 4.35 -2.81
C SER A 25 13.86 4.31 -4.19
N PHE A 26 12.84 5.14 -4.41
CA PHE A 26 12.07 5.14 -5.67
C PHE A 26 11.90 6.57 -6.18
N PRO A 27 12.99 7.23 -6.59
CA PRO A 27 12.91 8.66 -6.99
C PRO A 27 12.09 8.91 -8.25
N GLY A 28 11.81 7.87 -9.04
CA GLY A 28 10.97 8.00 -10.23
C GLY A 28 9.48 7.98 -9.94
N TYR A 29 9.07 7.79 -8.67
CA TYR A 29 7.67 7.72 -8.28
C TYR A 29 7.27 8.97 -7.51
N GLN A 30 6.04 9.43 -7.75
CA GLN A 30 5.46 10.51 -6.97
C GLN A 30 4.77 9.91 -5.76
N LEU A 31 5.15 10.35 -4.56
CA LEU A 31 4.59 9.80 -3.34
C LEU A 31 3.40 10.64 -2.89
N MET A 32 2.32 9.94 -2.56
CA MET A 32 1.09 10.55 -2.05
C MET A 32 0.78 9.94 -0.69
N GLU A 33 0.00 10.64 0.12
CA GLU A 33 -0.33 10.20 1.48
C GLU A 33 -1.83 10.26 1.70
N ALA A 34 -2.34 9.29 2.42
CA ALA A 34 -3.71 9.28 2.91
C ALA A 34 -3.66 8.90 4.40
N THR A 35 -4.59 9.46 5.17
CA THR A 35 -4.64 9.23 6.62
C THR A 35 -5.77 8.29 7.03
N SER A 36 -6.59 7.87 6.09
CA SER A 36 -7.72 6.97 6.35
C SER A 36 -7.98 6.07 5.15
N GLY A 37 -8.71 4.99 5.38
CA GLY A 37 -9.12 4.11 4.30
C GLY A 37 -10.05 4.79 3.31
N GLU A 38 -10.97 5.61 3.81
CA GLU A 38 -11.90 6.36 2.98
C GLU A 38 -11.18 7.29 2.03
N GLU A 39 -10.20 8.03 2.55
CA GLU A 39 -9.38 8.93 1.73
C GLU A 39 -8.61 8.14 0.67
N ALA A 40 -8.06 6.99 1.06
CA ALA A 40 -7.30 6.15 0.14
C ALA A 40 -8.16 5.67 -1.03
N VAL A 41 -9.39 5.23 -0.76
CA VAL A 41 -10.31 4.79 -1.81
C VAL A 41 -10.61 5.94 -2.77
N THR A 42 -10.90 7.12 -2.23
CA THR A 42 -11.18 8.30 -3.04
C THR A 42 -9.98 8.66 -3.93
N MET A 43 -8.78 8.63 -3.38
CA MET A 43 -7.57 8.92 -4.14
C MET A 43 -7.32 7.88 -5.22
N ALA A 44 -7.58 6.60 -4.92
CA ALA A 44 -7.40 5.55 -5.91
C ALA A 44 -8.36 5.71 -7.08
N GLN A 45 -9.59 6.16 -6.82
CA GLN A 45 -10.57 6.42 -7.86
C GLN A 45 -10.12 7.53 -8.82
N SER A 46 -9.47 8.57 -8.29
CA SER A 46 -9.12 9.73 -9.11
C SER A 46 -7.76 9.61 -9.78
N MET A 47 -6.79 8.88 -9.20
CA MET A 47 -5.43 8.87 -9.75
C MET A 47 -4.89 7.48 -10.09
N SER A 48 -5.58 6.41 -9.73
CA SER A 48 -5.15 5.02 -10.02
C SER A 48 -3.66 4.81 -9.74
N PRO A 49 -3.22 4.88 -8.46
CA PRO A 49 -1.80 4.74 -8.16
C PRO A 49 -1.26 3.38 -8.62
N SER A 50 0.02 3.32 -8.92
CA SER A 50 0.66 2.06 -9.28
C SER A 50 0.66 1.09 -8.11
N LEU A 51 0.86 1.60 -6.90
CA LEU A 51 0.97 0.78 -5.72
C LEU A 51 0.49 1.55 -4.49
N VAL A 52 -0.19 0.85 -3.59
CA VAL A 52 -0.65 1.40 -2.31
C VAL A 52 0.00 0.60 -1.19
N ILE A 53 0.57 1.31 -0.24
CA ILE A 53 1.05 0.70 1.01
C ILE A 53 -0.01 0.98 2.05
N MET A 54 -0.65 -0.07 2.57
CA MET A 54 -1.85 0.03 3.38
C MET A 54 -1.63 -0.54 4.78
N ASP A 55 -1.87 0.28 5.80
CA ASP A 55 -1.91 -0.20 7.17
C ASP A 55 -3.25 -0.89 7.42
N ILE A 56 -3.22 -2.08 8.00
CA ILE A 56 -4.45 -2.83 8.30
C ILE A 56 -5.24 -2.19 9.46
N GLY A 57 -4.55 -1.57 10.40
CA GLY A 57 -5.14 -1.08 11.64
C GLY A 57 -5.67 0.35 11.61
N LEU A 58 -6.22 0.79 10.49
CA LEU A 58 -6.75 2.15 10.36
C LEU A 58 -8.03 2.32 11.18
N PRO A 59 -8.25 3.51 11.74
CA PRO A 59 -9.52 3.80 12.41
C PRO A 59 -10.64 3.92 11.37
N GLY A 60 -11.87 3.59 11.78
CA GLY A 60 -13.02 3.61 10.87
C GLY A 60 -12.95 2.48 9.88
N MET A 61 -12.87 2.81 8.59
CA MET A 61 -12.70 1.80 7.56
C MET A 61 -11.35 1.09 7.73
N THR A 62 -11.37 -0.23 7.84
CA THR A 62 -10.13 -1.00 8.01
C THR A 62 -9.31 -1.03 6.73
N GLY A 63 -8.03 -1.40 6.85
CA GLY A 63 -7.18 -1.56 5.67
C GLY A 63 -7.70 -2.63 4.72
N ILE A 64 -8.33 -3.68 5.24
CA ILE A 64 -8.92 -4.72 4.41
C ILE A 64 -10.11 -4.19 3.62
N GLU A 65 -11.02 -3.46 4.29
CA GLU A 65 -12.15 -2.83 3.61
C GLU A 65 -11.69 -1.82 2.56
N ALA A 66 -10.68 -1.01 2.90
CA ALA A 66 -10.12 -0.05 1.96
C ALA A 66 -9.51 -0.75 0.74
N THR A 67 -8.80 -1.87 0.96
CA THR A 67 -8.24 -2.66 -0.13
C THR A 67 -9.33 -3.14 -1.08
N GLN A 68 -10.43 -3.64 -0.54
CA GLN A 68 -11.56 -4.08 -1.35
C GLN A 68 -12.09 -2.94 -2.21
N GLY A 69 -12.24 -1.75 -1.63
CA GLY A 69 -12.70 -0.56 -2.37
C GLY A 69 -11.72 -0.13 -3.45
N ILE A 70 -10.43 -0.15 -3.13
CA ILE A 70 -9.39 0.21 -4.10
C ILE A 70 -9.37 -0.76 -5.27
N LYS A 71 -9.41 -2.05 -4.99
CA LYS A 71 -9.38 -3.08 -6.05
C LYS A 71 -10.63 -3.02 -6.92
N ALA A 72 -11.77 -2.64 -6.35
CA ALA A 72 -12.99 -2.46 -7.13
C ALA A 72 -12.88 -1.24 -8.06
N ALA A 73 -12.27 -0.15 -7.59
CA ALA A 73 -12.16 1.09 -8.35
C ALA A 73 -10.99 1.07 -9.33
N ALA A 74 -9.89 0.43 -8.97
CA ALA A 74 -8.65 0.42 -9.73
C ALA A 74 -8.01 -0.96 -9.64
N PRO A 75 -8.53 -1.95 -10.40
CA PRO A 75 -8.07 -3.35 -10.26
C PRO A 75 -6.59 -3.56 -10.55
N ALA A 76 -5.99 -2.69 -11.35
CA ALA A 76 -4.56 -2.81 -11.69
C ALA A 76 -3.64 -2.26 -10.59
N THR A 77 -4.18 -1.51 -9.64
CA THR A 77 -3.38 -0.99 -8.53
C THR A 77 -2.94 -2.13 -7.63
N LEU A 78 -1.64 -2.20 -7.36
CA LEU A 78 -1.10 -3.20 -6.44
C LEU A 78 -1.25 -2.70 -5.01
N VAL A 79 -1.57 -3.60 -4.08
CA VAL A 79 -1.71 -3.24 -2.66
C VAL A 79 -0.77 -4.10 -1.84
N VAL A 80 0.07 -3.44 -1.05
CA VAL A 80 0.95 -4.10 -0.09
C VAL A 80 0.45 -3.76 1.31
N MET A 81 0.08 -4.76 2.08
CA MET A 81 -0.43 -4.57 3.43
C MET A 81 0.73 -4.53 4.41
N LEU A 82 0.80 -3.47 5.22
CA LEU A 82 1.70 -3.42 6.37
C LEU A 82 0.87 -3.59 7.63
N THR A 83 1.33 -4.43 8.56
CA THR A 83 0.52 -4.72 9.72
C THR A 83 1.34 -5.18 10.92
N ILE A 84 0.84 -4.84 12.13
CA ILE A 84 1.37 -5.43 13.35
C ILE A 84 0.82 -6.84 13.57
N TYR A 85 -0.22 -7.22 12.83
CA TYR A 85 -0.87 -8.53 12.97
C TYR A 85 -0.21 -9.51 12.00
N ASP A 86 0.44 -10.53 12.54
CA ASP A 86 1.14 -11.54 11.73
C ASP A 86 0.54 -12.92 12.00
N ASP A 87 -0.79 -13.00 11.97
CA ASP A 87 -1.48 -14.26 12.15
C ASP A 87 -2.15 -14.69 10.85
N GLU A 88 -2.51 -15.96 10.81
CA GLU A 88 -3.06 -16.56 9.60
C GLU A 88 -4.43 -15.97 9.24
N ALA A 89 -5.24 -15.64 10.23
CA ALA A 89 -6.59 -15.10 9.99
C ALA A 89 -6.51 -13.75 9.27
N HIS A 90 -5.67 -12.84 9.75
CA HIS A 90 -5.50 -11.54 9.11
C HIS A 90 -4.87 -11.67 7.72
N ARG A 91 -3.91 -12.57 7.57
CA ARG A 91 -3.27 -12.82 6.28
C ARG A 91 -4.26 -13.37 5.27
N THR A 92 -5.09 -14.30 5.68
CA THR A 92 -6.11 -14.89 4.83
C THR A 92 -7.12 -13.82 4.36
N ASP A 93 -7.58 -12.98 5.29
CA ASP A 93 -8.51 -11.90 4.95
C ASP A 93 -7.89 -10.89 3.98
N ALA A 94 -6.62 -10.57 4.17
CA ALA A 94 -5.91 -9.65 3.29
C ALA A 94 -5.80 -10.23 1.87
N VAL A 95 -5.42 -11.49 1.76
CA VAL A 95 -5.32 -12.17 0.47
C VAL A 95 -6.68 -12.19 -0.23
N ALA A 96 -7.74 -12.51 0.51
CA ALA A 96 -9.09 -12.52 -0.04
C ALA A 96 -9.53 -11.13 -0.53
N ALA A 97 -9.03 -10.07 0.10
CA ALA A 97 -9.32 -8.69 -0.32
C ALA A 97 -8.54 -8.27 -1.57
N GLY A 98 -7.50 -9.01 -1.93
CA GLY A 98 -6.76 -8.77 -3.17
C GLY A 98 -5.38 -8.14 -2.99
N VAL A 99 -4.76 -8.25 -1.80
CA VAL A 99 -3.41 -7.70 -1.62
C VAL A 99 -2.40 -8.51 -2.44
N SER A 100 -1.38 -7.81 -2.94
CA SER A 100 -0.30 -8.43 -3.68
C SER A 100 0.80 -8.93 -2.76
N ALA A 101 0.92 -8.36 -1.57
CA ALA A 101 1.90 -8.78 -0.59
C ALA A 101 1.46 -8.35 0.81
N TYR A 102 1.99 -9.02 1.82
CA TYR A 102 1.64 -8.82 3.22
C TYR A 102 2.97 -8.77 3.99
N VAL A 103 3.28 -7.63 4.58
CA VAL A 103 4.55 -7.43 5.27
C VAL A 103 4.29 -7.08 6.73
N PRO A 104 4.75 -7.89 7.69
CA PRO A 104 4.66 -7.52 9.09
C PRO A 104 5.49 -6.27 9.37
N LYS A 105 4.98 -5.36 10.19
CA LYS A 105 5.69 -4.11 10.49
C LYS A 105 7.07 -4.36 11.11
N ARG A 106 7.22 -5.43 11.88
CA ARG A 106 8.53 -5.77 12.47
C ARG A 106 9.59 -6.14 11.43
N LYS A 107 9.17 -6.45 10.19
CA LYS A 107 10.06 -6.84 9.11
C LYS A 107 10.14 -5.79 8.00
N VAL A 108 9.61 -4.60 8.24
CA VAL A 108 9.52 -3.59 7.19
C VAL A 108 10.90 -3.20 6.65
N GLN A 109 11.91 -3.12 7.52
CA GLN A 109 13.25 -2.70 7.10
C GLN A 109 13.96 -3.71 6.20
N THR A 110 13.61 -4.98 6.32
CA THR A 110 14.27 -6.03 5.54
C THR A 110 13.43 -6.56 4.40
N GLU A 111 12.10 -6.47 4.48
CA GLU A 111 11.23 -7.08 3.48
C GLU A 111 10.53 -6.09 2.56
N LEU A 112 10.27 -4.87 3.02
CA LEU A 112 9.44 -3.96 2.23
C LEU A 112 10.08 -3.58 0.90
N LEU A 113 11.32 -3.12 0.90
CA LEU A 113 11.97 -2.69 -0.35
C LEU A 113 12.10 -3.81 -1.37
N PRO A 114 12.53 -5.04 -1.00
CA PRO A 114 12.55 -6.13 -1.98
C PRO A 114 11.18 -6.44 -2.55
N VAL A 115 10.13 -6.41 -1.72
CA VAL A 115 8.76 -6.66 -2.19
C VAL A 115 8.32 -5.58 -3.16
N LEU A 116 8.52 -4.31 -2.82
CA LEU A 116 8.14 -3.21 -3.70
C LEU A 116 8.92 -3.24 -5.01
N THR A 117 10.21 -3.49 -4.95
CA THR A 117 11.05 -3.56 -6.14
C THR A 117 10.54 -4.64 -7.09
N ARG A 118 10.21 -5.80 -6.56
CA ARG A 118 9.69 -6.90 -7.37
C ARG A 118 8.34 -6.55 -7.99
N LEU A 119 7.41 -6.05 -7.18
CA LEU A 119 6.05 -5.76 -7.66
C LEU A 119 6.05 -4.65 -8.70
N LEU A 120 6.83 -3.59 -8.47
CA LEU A 120 6.88 -2.48 -9.41
C LEU A 120 7.57 -2.87 -10.72
N ALA A 121 8.59 -3.74 -10.65
CA ALA A 121 9.24 -4.25 -11.86
C ALA A 121 8.29 -5.12 -12.68
N GLU A 122 7.53 -5.99 -12.02
CA GLU A 122 6.54 -6.83 -12.69
C GLU A 122 5.45 -5.99 -13.36
N GLY A 123 4.97 -4.95 -12.67
CA GLY A 123 3.97 -4.05 -13.24
C GLY A 123 4.47 -3.30 -14.46
N ARG A 124 5.77 -3.03 -14.55
CA ARG A 124 6.37 -2.33 -15.69
C ARG A 124 6.60 -3.22 -16.91
N GLN A 125 6.51 -4.52 -16.73
CA GLN A 125 6.73 -5.47 -17.82
C GLN A 125 5.48 -5.71 -18.66
N GLU A 126 4.39 -5.09 -18.29
CA GLU A 126 3.15 -5.17 -19.05
C GLU A 126 3.35 -4.53 -20.43
N PRO A 127 2.95 -5.19 -21.51
CA PRO A 127 3.05 -4.64 -22.86
C PRO A 127 2.13 -3.46 -23.09
#